data_48d1a4a2dbf56ed0c330da5d0fe94b30
#
_entry.id   48d1a4a2dbf56ed0c330da5d0fe94b30
#
_cell.length_a   1.000
_cell.length_b   1.000
_cell.length_c   1.000
_cell.angle_alpha   90.00
_cell.angle_beta   90.00
_cell.angle_gamma   90.00
#
_symmetry.space_group_name_H-M   'P 1'
#
loop_
_entity.id
_entity.type
_entity.pdbx_description
1 polymer ?
#
loop_
_entity_poly.entity_id
_entity_poly.type
_entity_poly.pdbx_seq_one_letter_code
_entity_poly.pdbx_strand_id
1 'polypeptide(L)' 'MEILVFKTNVTSKRKVSRVAALLTTFPTIREWNFDLEDRDKVLRIEATGLHPGAVEQLLLAAGFDCRELD' A
#
# COMPACT_ATOMS: atom_id res chain seq x y z
N MET A 1 -7.73 1.21 15.55
CA MET A 1 -7.43 0.81 14.16
C MET A 1 -7.36 2.05 13.28
N GLU A 2 -6.33 2.12 12.47
CA GLU A 2 -6.15 3.24 11.58
C GLU A 2 -6.39 2.82 10.14
N ILE A 3 -6.83 3.76 9.32
CA ILE A 3 -6.94 3.55 7.89
C ILE A 3 -5.93 4.46 7.22
N LEU A 4 -4.99 3.85 6.48
CA LEU A 4 -3.96 4.56 5.75
C LEU A 4 -4.28 4.51 4.26
N VAL A 5 -4.13 5.62 3.57
CA VAL A 5 -4.44 5.74 2.15
C VAL A 5 -3.22 6.27 1.43
N PHE A 6 -2.82 5.58 0.36
CA PHE A 6 -1.61 5.91 -0.39
C PHE A 6 -1.92 6.08 -1.87
N LYS A 7 -1.27 7.06 -2.48
CA LYS A 7 -1.18 7.17 -3.93
C LYS A 7 -0.03 6.28 -4.39
N THR A 8 -0.27 5.49 -5.46
CA THR A 8 0.76 4.59 -5.99
C THR A 8 0.81 4.67 -7.50
N ASN A 9 1.77 3.94 -8.10
CA ASN A 9 1.82 3.71 -9.54
C ASN A 9 1.54 2.24 -9.89
N VAL A 10 0.82 1.54 -9.02
CA VAL A 10 0.46 0.14 -9.25
C VAL A 10 -0.72 0.09 -10.22
N THR A 11 -0.50 -0.45 -11.42
CA THR A 11 -1.46 -0.34 -12.52
C THR A 11 -2.01 -1.67 -13.01
N SER A 12 -1.59 -2.80 -12.45
CA SER A 12 -2.03 -4.11 -12.92
C SER A 12 -2.19 -5.08 -11.76
N LYS A 13 -2.98 -6.14 -12.01
CA LYS A 13 -3.17 -7.20 -11.00
C LYS A 13 -1.87 -7.90 -10.66
N ARG A 14 -0.96 -8.04 -11.63
CA ARG A 14 0.37 -8.64 -11.37
C ARG A 14 1.13 -7.80 -10.35
N LYS A 15 1.13 -6.48 -10.52
CA LYS A 15 1.81 -5.58 -9.60
C LYS A 15 1.14 -5.60 -8.23
N VAL A 16 -0.20 -5.69 -8.18
CA VAL A 16 -0.93 -5.83 -6.93
C VAL A 16 -0.45 -7.08 -6.18
N SER A 17 -0.30 -8.20 -6.88
CA SER A 17 0.18 -9.44 -6.26
C SER A 17 1.58 -9.28 -5.67
N ARG A 18 2.46 -8.54 -6.35
CA ARG A 18 3.80 -8.26 -5.82
C ARG A 18 3.74 -7.42 -4.56
N VAL A 19 2.89 -6.40 -4.56
CA VAL A 19 2.70 -5.56 -3.37
C VAL A 19 2.08 -6.37 -2.23
N ALA A 20 1.14 -7.25 -2.54
CA ALA A 20 0.53 -8.13 -1.54
C ALA A 20 1.59 -8.93 -0.78
N ALA A 21 2.55 -9.50 -1.52
CA ALA A 21 3.64 -10.25 -0.90
C ALA A 21 4.48 -9.37 0.03
N LEU A 22 4.71 -8.11 -0.35
CA LEU A 22 5.45 -7.17 0.50
C LEU A 22 4.67 -6.82 1.77
N LEU A 23 3.36 -6.63 1.65
CA LEU A 23 2.54 -6.23 2.79
C LEU A 23 2.43 -7.34 3.85
N THR A 24 2.68 -8.59 3.48
CA THR A 24 2.67 -9.69 4.46
C THR A 24 3.78 -9.55 5.50
N THR A 25 4.79 -8.69 5.26
CA THR A 25 5.85 -8.45 6.23
C THR A 25 5.38 -7.59 7.42
N PHE A 26 4.19 -6.99 7.33
CA PHE A 26 3.62 -6.20 8.41
C PHE A 26 2.51 -6.98 9.12
N PRO A 27 2.78 -7.59 10.28
CA PRO A 27 1.77 -8.39 10.98
C PRO A 27 0.59 -7.56 11.52
N THR A 28 0.74 -6.25 11.59
CA THR A 28 -0.31 -5.36 12.11
C THR A 28 -1.35 -4.98 11.06
N ILE A 29 -1.14 -5.33 9.79
CA ILE A 29 -2.14 -5.08 8.75
C ILE A 29 -3.26 -6.10 8.87
N ARG A 30 -4.51 -5.60 8.99
CA ARG A 30 -5.69 -6.45 9.04
C ARG A 30 -6.27 -6.68 7.66
N GLU A 31 -6.37 -5.62 6.87
CA GLU A 31 -6.92 -5.66 5.53
C GLU A 31 -6.28 -4.60 4.67
N TRP A 32 -6.29 -4.83 3.37
CA TRP A 32 -5.87 -3.82 2.39
C TRP A 32 -6.60 -4.08 1.08
N ASN A 33 -6.73 -3.04 0.27
CA ASN A 33 -7.24 -3.17 -1.08
C ASN A 33 -6.66 -2.07 -1.97
N PHE A 34 -6.79 -2.27 -3.27
CA PHE A 34 -6.43 -1.28 -4.27
C PHE A 34 -7.65 -0.82 -5.02
N ASP A 35 -7.70 0.48 -5.33
CA ASP A 35 -8.64 1.03 -6.29
C ASP A 35 -7.84 1.38 -7.55
N LEU A 36 -7.76 0.45 -8.48
CA LEU A 36 -7.00 0.63 -9.72
C LEU A 36 -7.73 1.50 -10.74
N GLU A 37 -9.01 1.75 -10.55
CA GLU A 37 -9.77 2.64 -11.42
C GLU A 37 -9.53 4.11 -11.07
N ASP A 38 -9.13 4.39 -9.85
CA ASP A 38 -8.74 5.74 -9.45
C ASP A 38 -7.45 6.12 -10.17
N ARG A 39 -7.37 7.35 -10.67
CA ARG A 39 -6.17 7.81 -11.37
C ARG A 39 -4.93 7.80 -10.48
N ASP A 40 -5.10 7.86 -9.17
CA ASP A 40 -3.99 7.83 -8.21
C ASP A 40 -3.62 6.40 -7.80
N LYS A 41 -4.31 5.39 -8.36
CA LYS A 41 -4.04 3.97 -8.04
C LYS A 41 -3.94 3.77 -6.55
N VAL A 42 -5.02 4.03 -5.86
CA VAL A 42 -5.05 4.16 -4.40
C VAL A 42 -4.89 2.80 -3.72
N LEU A 43 -3.99 2.74 -2.75
CA LEU A 43 -3.84 1.61 -1.83
C LEU A 43 -4.43 2.04 -0.48
N ARG A 44 -5.40 1.29 0.02
CA ARG A 44 -5.99 1.50 1.33
C ARG A 44 -5.61 0.36 2.25
N ILE A 45 -5.11 0.70 3.44
CA ILE A 45 -4.65 -0.28 4.42
C ILE A 45 -5.35 -0.03 5.75
N GLU A 46 -5.91 -1.09 6.33
CA GLU A 46 -6.40 -1.06 7.71
C GLU A 46 -5.38 -1.76 8.61
N ALA A 47 -4.87 -1.05 9.59
CA ALA A 47 -3.81 -1.55 10.45
C ALA A 47 -3.87 -0.91 11.83
N THR A 48 -3.11 -1.48 12.76
CA THR A 48 -2.96 -0.95 14.11
C THR A 48 -1.48 -0.65 14.34
N GLY A 49 -1.18 0.63 14.65
CA GLY A 49 0.18 1.02 14.99
C GLY A 49 1.18 0.96 13.82
N LEU A 50 0.70 0.99 12.58
CA LEU A 50 1.57 0.96 11.42
C LEU A 50 1.96 2.37 11.01
N HIS A 51 3.26 2.60 10.91
CA HIS A 51 3.77 3.90 10.49
C HIS A 51 3.69 4.00 8.95
N PRO A 52 3.02 5.02 8.39
CA PRO A 52 2.88 5.13 6.94
C PRO A 52 4.22 5.20 6.21
N GLY A 53 5.23 5.82 6.80
CA GLY A 53 6.57 5.88 6.20
C GLY A 53 7.19 4.52 5.97
N ALA A 54 6.87 3.53 6.81
CA ALA A 54 7.37 2.17 6.64
C ALA A 54 6.80 1.53 5.38
N VAL A 55 5.53 1.77 5.09
CA VAL A 55 4.89 1.26 3.87
C VAL A 55 5.50 1.94 2.64
N GLU A 56 5.65 3.27 2.69
CA GLU A 56 6.23 4.02 1.59
C GLU A 56 7.62 3.51 1.25
N GLN A 57 8.47 3.32 2.25
CA GLN A 57 9.84 2.87 2.03
C GLN A 57 9.90 1.45 1.50
N LEU A 58 9.05 0.57 2.00
CA LEU A 58 9.03 -0.80 1.52
C LEU A 58 8.66 -0.87 0.04
N LEU A 59 7.63 -0.15 -0.38
CA LEU A 59 7.21 -0.15 -1.77
C LEU A 59 8.23 0.55 -2.67
N LEU A 60 8.80 1.66 -2.22
CA LEU A 60 9.84 2.35 -2.98
C LEU A 60 11.06 1.45 -3.19
N ALA A 61 11.49 0.71 -2.17
CA ALA A 61 12.60 -0.22 -2.28
C ALA A 61 12.34 -1.33 -3.29
N ALA A 62 11.08 -1.70 -3.50
CA ALA A 62 10.68 -2.70 -4.47
C ALA A 62 10.43 -2.12 -5.88
N GLY A 63 10.61 -0.81 -6.05
CA GLY A 63 10.46 -0.15 -7.35
C GLY A 63 9.09 0.43 -7.62
N PHE A 64 8.24 0.56 -6.60
CA PHE A 64 6.91 1.18 -6.74
C PHE A 64 6.89 2.56 -6.10
N ASP A 65 6.19 3.50 -6.73
CA ASP A 65 5.91 4.78 -6.09
C ASP A 65 4.80 4.58 -5.05
N CYS A 66 4.96 5.23 -3.91
CA CYS A 66 3.98 5.13 -2.83
C CYS A 66 4.10 6.36 -1.95
N ARG A 67 3.00 7.12 -1.81
CA ARG A 67 2.95 8.30 -0.94
C ARG A 67 1.63 8.35 -0.22
N GLU A 68 1.68 8.63 1.07
CA GLU A 68 0.45 8.77 1.84
C GLU A 68 -0.34 9.96 1.35
N LEU A 69 -1.67 9.77 1.22
CA LEU A 69 -2.62 10.85 0.94
C LEU A 69 -3.20 11.32 2.25
N ASP A 70 -3.15 12.63 2.46
CA ASP A 70 -3.73 13.25 3.65
C ASP A 70 -5.25 13.42 3.54
#